data_eaf921117a8cbfd7f11e37a6af7bae5d
#
_entry.id   eaf921117a8cbfd7f11e37a6af7bae5d
#
_cell.length_a   1.000
_cell.length_b   1.000
_cell.length_c   1.000
_cell.angle_alpha   90.00
_cell.angle_beta   90.00
_cell.angle_gamma   90.00
#
_symmetry.space_group_name_H-M   'P 1'
#
loop_
_entity.id
_entity.type
_entity.pdbx_description
1 polymer ?
#
loop_
_entity_poly.entity_id
_entity_poly.type
_entity_poly.pdbx_seq_one_letter_code
_entity_poly.pdbx_strand_id
1 'polypeptide(L)'
;LSVSDEKIKYYYKIGELEKITGVSSAKIRYWTNKFETLKKQLRTTSGYTHKLYHHDAIEIIISLNKFHNEIKINTNYNNFDKKLSEKIDREKNIIKKLQIIKNKIQKIIDAP
;
A
#
# COMPACT_ATOMS: atom_id res chain seq x y z
N LEU A 1 19.49 5.14 -20.84
CA LEU A 1 18.76 5.34 -19.74
C LEU A 1 17.72 6.41 -19.65
N SER A 2 16.56 6.13 -20.08
CA SER A 2 15.53 7.11 -20.07
C SER A 2 14.74 7.00 -18.79
N VAL A 3 14.57 8.11 -18.14
CA VAL A 3 13.72 8.28 -17.00
C VAL A 3 12.29 7.85 -17.32
N SER A 4 11.94 7.78 -18.59
CA SER A 4 10.61 7.33 -19.02
C SER A 4 10.31 5.89 -18.65
N ASP A 5 11.33 5.08 -18.35
CA ASP A 5 11.12 3.70 -17.93
C ASP A 5 10.72 3.60 -16.45
N GLU A 6 10.80 4.69 -15.71
CA GLU A 6 10.39 4.76 -14.33
C GLU A 6 8.94 5.21 -14.17
N LYS A 7 8.06 4.73 -15.03
CA LYS A 7 6.64 5.01 -14.84
C LYS A 7 6.16 4.38 -13.55
N ILE A 8 5.62 5.20 -12.67
CA ILE A 8 4.98 4.74 -11.45
C ILE A 8 3.79 3.89 -11.86
N LYS A 9 3.86 2.62 -11.51
CA LYS A 9 2.76 1.71 -11.76
C LYS A 9 1.80 1.79 -10.58
N TYR A 10 0.55 2.12 -10.84
CA TYR A 10 -0.44 2.28 -9.79
C TYR A 10 -1.17 0.99 -9.45
N TYR A 11 -1.21 0.04 -10.37
CA TYR A 11 -1.96 -1.20 -10.19
C TYR A 11 -1.09 -2.40 -10.53
N TYR A 12 -1.22 -3.45 -9.74
CA TYR A 12 -0.41 -4.66 -9.85
C TYR A 12 -1.27 -5.90 -9.82
N LYS A 13 -0.87 -6.91 -10.59
CA LYS A 13 -1.42 -8.24 -10.48
C LYS A 13 -0.83 -8.94 -9.26
N ILE A 14 -1.54 -9.92 -8.72
CA ILE A 14 -1.07 -10.64 -7.53
C ILE A 14 0.30 -11.30 -7.75
N GLY A 15 0.56 -11.82 -8.94
CA GLY A 15 1.86 -12.39 -9.27
C GLY A 15 3.00 -11.37 -9.25
N GLU A 16 2.71 -10.14 -9.64
CA GLU A 16 3.67 -9.05 -9.56
C GLU A 16 3.96 -8.67 -8.11
N LEU A 17 2.91 -8.63 -7.28
CA LEU A 17 3.07 -8.35 -5.85
C LEU A 17 3.91 -9.42 -5.16
N GLU A 18 3.72 -10.69 -5.55
CA GLU A 18 4.54 -11.80 -5.04
C GLU A 18 6.02 -11.56 -5.32
N LYS A 19 6.35 -11.12 -6.53
CA LYS A 19 7.73 -10.83 -6.91
C LYS A 19 8.32 -9.63 -6.16
N ILE A 20 7.53 -8.61 -5.98
CA ILE A 20 7.98 -7.36 -5.33
C ILE A 20 8.14 -7.56 -3.82
N THR A 21 7.18 -8.22 -3.18
CA THR A 21 7.12 -8.33 -1.72
C THR A 21 7.80 -9.59 -1.18
N GLY A 22 7.99 -10.60 -2.03
CA GLY A 22 8.48 -11.89 -1.59
C GLY A 22 7.46 -12.73 -0.84
N VAL A 23 6.21 -12.29 -0.79
CA VAL A 23 5.12 -12.99 -0.12
C VAL A 23 4.33 -13.79 -1.16
N SER A 24 4.00 -15.04 -0.86
CA SER A 24 3.29 -15.90 -1.81
C SER A 24 1.91 -15.37 -2.18
N SER A 25 1.48 -15.63 -3.40
CA SER A 25 0.15 -15.24 -3.87
C SER A 25 -0.96 -15.81 -3.00
N ALA A 26 -0.80 -17.04 -2.54
CA ALA A 26 -1.77 -17.68 -1.65
C ALA A 26 -1.93 -16.90 -0.34
N LYS A 27 -0.80 -16.46 0.24
CA LYS A 27 -0.78 -15.69 1.47
C LYS A 27 -1.40 -14.29 1.27
N ILE A 28 -1.11 -13.67 0.13
CA ILE A 28 -1.69 -12.37 -0.22
C ILE A 28 -3.22 -12.48 -0.35
N ARG A 29 -3.72 -13.54 -1.00
CA ARG A 29 -5.16 -13.80 -1.10
C ARG A 29 -5.80 -14.00 0.27
N TYR A 30 -5.14 -14.77 1.13
CA TYR A 30 -5.62 -15.00 2.49
C TYR A 30 -5.73 -13.70 3.25
N TRP A 31 -4.70 -12.87 3.21
CA TRP A 31 -4.70 -11.57 3.88
C TRP A 31 -5.71 -10.60 3.29
N THR A 32 -5.94 -10.65 1.98
CA THR A 32 -6.95 -9.82 1.33
C THR A 32 -8.34 -10.11 1.88
N ASN A 33 -8.64 -11.37 2.14
CA ASN A 33 -9.92 -11.76 2.74
C ASN A 33 -9.98 -11.49 4.23
N LYS A 34 -8.85 -11.48 4.91
CA LYS A 34 -8.77 -11.33 6.36
C LYS A 34 -8.71 -9.86 6.79
N PHE A 35 -8.01 -9.02 6.05
CA PHE A 35 -7.77 -7.62 6.42
C PHE A 35 -8.46 -6.66 5.48
N GLU A 36 -9.37 -5.87 6.01
CA GLU A 36 -10.13 -4.88 5.26
C GLU A 36 -9.21 -3.83 4.62
N THR A 37 -8.15 -3.46 5.31
CA THR A 37 -7.17 -2.49 4.81
C THR A 37 -6.55 -2.93 3.48
N LEU A 38 -6.24 -4.21 3.36
CA LEU A 38 -5.72 -4.76 2.11
C LEU A 38 -6.83 -4.95 1.06
N LYS A 39 -7.99 -5.38 1.50
CA LYS A 39 -9.14 -5.59 0.62
C LYS A 39 -9.57 -4.30 -0.08
N LYS A 40 -9.45 -3.17 0.59
CA LYS A 40 -9.74 -1.85 0.01
C LYS A 40 -8.86 -1.50 -1.18
N GLN A 41 -7.68 -2.12 -1.29
CA GLN A 41 -6.76 -1.86 -2.38
C GLN A 41 -7.07 -2.69 -3.62
N LEU A 42 -7.99 -3.63 -3.51
CA LEU A 42 -8.37 -4.49 -4.61
C LEU A 42 -9.30 -3.75 -5.58
N ARG A 43 -8.99 -3.83 -6.86
CA ARG A 43 -9.79 -3.23 -7.93
C ARG A 43 -10.14 -4.29 -8.95
N THR A 44 -11.41 -4.31 -9.35
CA THR A 44 -11.87 -5.16 -10.44
C THR A 44 -12.28 -4.25 -11.59
N THR A 45 -11.74 -4.52 -12.77
CA THR A 45 -12.16 -3.80 -13.96
C THR A 45 -13.35 -4.53 -14.59
N SER A 46 -14.37 -3.78 -14.98
CA SER A 46 -15.54 -4.35 -15.62
C SER A 46 -15.15 -5.03 -16.94
N GLY A 47 -15.61 -6.28 -17.12
CA GLY A 47 -15.29 -7.05 -18.30
C GLY A 47 -14.03 -7.91 -18.22
N TYR A 48 -13.26 -7.79 -17.14
CA TYR A 48 -12.07 -8.60 -16.92
C TYR A 48 -12.18 -9.37 -15.62
N THR A 49 -11.75 -10.62 -15.65
CA THR A 49 -11.72 -11.47 -14.47
C THR A 49 -10.49 -11.20 -13.61
N HIS A 50 -9.59 -10.36 -14.06
CA HIS A 50 -8.34 -10.07 -13.34
C HIS A 50 -8.56 -9.00 -12.28
N LYS A 51 -8.16 -9.35 -11.07
CA LYS A 51 -8.14 -8.41 -9.95
C LYS A 51 -6.80 -7.72 -9.91
N LEU A 52 -6.83 -6.39 -9.76
CA LEU A 52 -5.64 -5.57 -9.64
C LEU A 52 -5.60 -4.95 -8.25
N TYR A 53 -4.40 -4.84 -7.70
CA TYR A 53 -4.18 -4.19 -6.41
C TYR A 53 -3.55 -2.82 -6.64
N HIS A 54 -4.07 -1.83 -5.94
CA HIS A 54 -3.46 -0.50 -5.92
C HIS A 54 -2.05 -0.59 -5.31
N HIS A 55 -1.14 0.29 -5.74
CA HIS A 55 0.25 0.25 -5.28
C HIS A 55 0.40 0.33 -3.74
N ASP A 56 -0.57 0.92 -3.05
CA ASP A 56 -0.58 0.97 -1.57
C ASP A 56 -0.57 -0.44 -0.96
N ALA A 57 -1.04 -1.45 -1.70
CA ALA A 57 -1.02 -2.82 -1.23
C ALA A 57 0.40 -3.34 -0.96
N ILE A 58 1.40 -2.83 -1.66
CA ILE A 58 2.79 -3.26 -1.49
C ILE A 58 3.24 -3.02 -0.05
N GLU A 59 3.05 -1.81 0.46
CA GLU A 59 3.42 -1.49 1.84
C GLU A 59 2.60 -2.25 2.86
N ILE A 60 1.32 -2.43 2.58
CA ILE A 60 0.44 -3.18 3.46
C ILE A 60 0.92 -4.63 3.58
N ILE A 61 1.24 -5.26 2.45
CA ILE A 61 1.71 -6.64 2.43
C ILE A 61 3.05 -6.78 3.14
N ILE A 62 3.98 -5.86 2.90
CA ILE A 62 5.29 -5.86 3.55
C ILE A 62 5.12 -5.70 5.07
N SER A 63 4.26 -4.78 5.49
CA SER A 63 3.97 -4.57 6.90
C SER A 63 3.33 -5.79 7.55
N LEU A 64 2.37 -6.41 6.88
CA LEU A 64 1.73 -7.63 7.35
C LEU A 64 2.74 -8.77 7.52
N ASN A 65 3.62 -8.93 6.56
CA ASN A 65 4.64 -9.96 6.62
C ASN A 65 5.60 -9.75 7.78
N LYS A 66 6.03 -8.50 7.98
CA LYS A 66 6.91 -8.14 9.09
C LYS A 66 6.24 -8.40 10.44
N PHE A 67 5.02 -7.93 10.62
CA PHE A 67 4.28 -8.12 11.87
C PHE A 67 3.88 -9.55 12.11
N HIS A 68 3.55 -10.30 11.06
CA HIS A 68 3.23 -11.72 11.19
C HIS A 68 4.41 -12.50 11.75
N ASN A 69 5.62 -12.16 11.35
CA ASN A 69 6.82 -12.79 11.86
C ASN A 69 7.12 -12.41 13.31
N GLU A 70 6.70 -11.22 13.73
CA GLU A 70 6.90 -10.72 15.10
C GLU A 70 5.82 -11.19 16.07
N ILE A 71 4.60 -11.40 15.58
CA ILE A 71 3.44 -11.70 16.43
C ILE A 71 2.99 -13.15 16.26
N LYS A 72 3.88 -14.09 16.42
CA LYS A 72 3.50 -15.50 16.35
C LYS A 72 2.61 -15.98 17.49
N ILE A 73 2.38 -15.14 18.52
CA ILE A 73 1.80 -15.59 19.77
C ILE A 73 0.48 -14.92 20.16
N ASN A 74 0.13 -13.77 19.57
CA ASN A 74 -1.08 -13.06 19.95
C ASN A 74 -1.84 -12.59 18.72
N THR A 75 -2.86 -13.36 18.39
CA THR A 75 -3.59 -13.16 17.16
C THR A 75 -4.90 -12.43 17.38
N ASN A 76 -4.85 -11.17 17.75
CA ASN A 76 -6.03 -10.33 17.62
C ASN A 76 -5.94 -9.59 16.29
N TYR A 77 -6.35 -10.27 15.23
CA TYR A 77 -6.27 -9.76 13.86
C TYR A 77 -7.07 -8.47 13.66
N ASN A 78 -8.15 -8.27 14.40
CA ASN A 78 -8.96 -7.06 14.28
C ASN A 78 -8.20 -5.83 14.77
N ASN A 79 -7.53 -5.96 15.92
CA ASN A 79 -6.69 -4.87 16.43
C ASN A 79 -5.49 -4.61 15.53
N PHE A 80 -4.95 -5.66 14.93
CA PHE A 80 -3.83 -5.55 14.02
C PHE A 80 -4.22 -4.77 12.76
N ASP A 81 -5.35 -5.10 12.16
CA ASP A 81 -5.85 -4.40 10.97
C ASP A 81 -6.09 -2.93 11.26
N LYS A 82 -6.68 -2.63 12.42
CA LYS A 82 -6.90 -1.25 12.85
C LYS A 82 -5.58 -0.49 13.00
N LYS A 83 -4.59 -1.08 13.66
CA LYS A 83 -3.27 -0.46 13.85
C LYS A 83 -2.56 -0.23 12.51
N LEU A 84 -2.68 -1.18 11.58
CA LEU A 84 -2.09 -1.06 10.26
C LEU A 84 -2.73 0.09 9.48
N SER A 85 -4.06 0.19 9.51
CA SER A 85 -4.79 1.26 8.87
C SER A 85 -4.40 2.62 9.43
N GLU A 86 -4.32 2.75 10.75
CA GLU A 86 -3.91 3.98 11.42
C GLU A 86 -2.48 4.40 11.04
N LYS A 87 -1.57 3.44 10.96
CA LYS A 87 -0.19 3.71 10.56
C LYS A 87 -0.12 4.25 9.14
N ILE A 88 -0.82 3.63 8.23
CA ILE A 88 -0.84 4.04 6.82
C ILE A 88 -1.46 5.43 6.69
N ASP A 89 -2.56 5.69 7.39
CA ASP A 89 -3.20 6.99 7.37
C ASP A 89 -2.30 8.09 7.93
N ARG A 90 -1.53 7.79 8.99
CA ARG A 90 -0.55 8.74 9.54
C ARG A 90 0.55 9.06 8.54
N GLU A 91 1.08 8.05 7.87
CA GLU A 91 2.11 8.26 6.85
C GLU A 91 1.60 9.10 5.69
N LYS A 92 0.38 8.83 5.23
CA LYS A 92 -0.26 9.64 4.19
C LYS A 92 -0.48 11.08 4.63
N ASN A 93 -0.88 11.29 5.87
CA ASN A 93 -1.08 12.64 6.41
C ASN A 93 0.23 13.42 6.51
N ILE A 94 1.31 12.76 6.89
CA ILE A 94 2.63 13.38 6.93
C ILE A 94 3.06 13.81 5.53
N ILE A 95 2.87 12.97 4.54
CA ILE A 95 3.19 13.29 3.15
C ILE A 95 2.37 14.48 2.66
N LYS A 96 1.07 14.51 2.97
CA LYS A 96 0.20 15.63 2.62
C LYS A 96 0.67 16.93 3.24
N LYS A 97 1.04 16.90 4.53
CA LYS A 97 1.54 18.08 5.24
C LYS A 97 2.84 18.58 4.63
N LEU A 98 3.75 17.69 4.31
CA LEU A 98 5.01 18.04 3.66
C LEU A 98 4.76 18.67 2.28
N GLN A 99 3.80 18.17 1.54
CA GLN A 99 3.44 18.71 0.25
C GLN A 99 2.85 20.12 0.35
N ILE A 100 2.00 20.36 1.35
CA ILE A 100 1.43 21.67 1.61
C ILE A 100 2.54 22.68 1.96
N ILE A 101 3.47 22.29 2.80
CA ILE A 101 4.62 23.12 3.18
C ILE A 101 5.46 23.45 1.94
N LYS A 102 5.75 22.46 1.12
CA LYS A 102 6.49 22.63 -0.12
C LYS A 102 5.80 23.61 -1.05
N ASN A 103 4.50 23.51 -1.20
CA ASN A 103 3.72 24.41 -2.05
C ASN A 103 3.74 25.84 -1.53
N LYS A 104 3.66 26.02 -0.20
CA LYS A 104 3.74 27.34 0.43
C LYS A 104 5.12 27.98 0.22
N ILE A 105 6.17 27.22 0.38
CA ILE A 105 7.54 27.68 0.13
C ILE A 105 7.69 28.09 -1.34
N GLN A 106 7.16 27.29 -2.26
CA GLN A 106 7.22 27.58 -3.68
C GLN A 106 6.53 28.89 -4.03
N LYS A 107 5.38 29.14 -3.41
CA LYS A 107 4.66 30.42 -3.59
C LYS A 107 5.47 31.61 -3.10
N ILE A 108 6.19 31.45 -2.01
CA ILE A 108 7.05 32.51 -1.46
C ILE A 108 8.22 32.80 -2.41
N ILE A 109 8.82 31.74 -2.95
CA ILE A 109 9.94 31.87 -3.90
C ILE A 109 9.49 32.50 -5.22
N ASP A 110 8.29 32.14 -5.69
CA ASP A 110 7.76 32.64 -6.97
C ASP A 110 7.06 34.00 -6.83
N ALA A 111 6.88 34.49 -5.62
CA ALA A 111 6.26 35.79 -5.39
C ALA A 111 7.19 36.91 -5.89
N PRO A 112 6.66 37.90 -6.62
CA PRO A 112 7.46 39.01 -7.10
C PRO A 112 7.96 39.90 -5.97
#